data_070c3fb78e564295788d41b4ec7aaffe
#
_entry.id   070c3fb78e564295788d41b4ec7aaffe
#
_cell.length_a   1.000
_cell.length_b   1.000
_cell.length_c   1.000
_cell.angle_alpha   90.00
_cell.angle_beta   90.00
_cell.angle_gamma   90.00
#
_symmetry.space_group_name_H-M   'P 1'
#
loop_
_entity.id
_entity.type
_entity.pdbx_description
1 polymer ?
#
loop_
_entity_poly.entity_id
_entity_poly.type
_entity_poly.pdbx_seq_one_letter_code
_entity_poly.pdbx_strand_id
1 'polypeptide(L)'
;MRYFTRPALILCAAAMALTACDPAEFDADPDVRRDARANRTCMAAVTAQTGSPSQLNTTLPIVEVNQYIIDAPSNQQRWMCRTDDEGNATQLYKMGEG
;
A
#
# COMPACT_ATOMS: atom_id res chain seq x y z
N MET A 1 12.67 35.31 -8.11
CA MET A 1 11.28 34.89 -8.12
C MET A 1 11.15 33.40 -8.30
N ARG A 2 11.63 32.88 -9.38
CA ARG A 2 11.58 31.44 -9.59
C ARG A 2 12.33 30.64 -8.55
N TYR A 3 13.16 31.27 -7.78
CA TYR A 3 13.89 30.60 -6.73
C TYR A 3 13.02 30.16 -5.57
N PHE A 4 11.90 30.80 -5.38
CA PHE A 4 11.04 30.52 -4.22
C PHE A 4 10.31 29.21 -4.33
N THR A 5 9.98 28.79 -5.56
CA THR A 5 9.22 27.58 -5.74
C THR A 5 10.03 26.32 -5.44
N ARG A 6 11.33 26.38 -5.62
CA ARG A 6 12.19 25.21 -5.41
C ARG A 6 12.21 24.75 -3.96
N PRO A 7 12.46 25.62 -2.98
CA PRO A 7 12.41 25.17 -1.58
C PRO A 7 11.04 24.61 -1.18
N ALA A 8 9.97 25.20 -1.67
CA ALA A 8 8.64 24.71 -1.36
C ALA A 8 8.41 23.32 -1.91
N LEU A 9 8.86 23.05 -3.12
CA LEU A 9 8.74 21.72 -3.71
C LEU A 9 9.54 20.69 -2.95
N ILE A 10 10.73 21.03 -2.50
CA ILE A 10 11.56 20.11 -1.73
C ILE A 10 10.90 19.78 -0.40
N LEU A 11 10.30 20.75 0.27
CA LEU A 11 9.61 20.51 1.53
C LEU A 11 8.42 19.59 1.36
N CYS A 12 7.65 19.77 0.29
CA CYS A 12 6.52 18.89 0.01
C CYS A 12 6.98 17.46 -0.22
N ALA A 13 8.05 17.27 -0.95
CA ALA A 13 8.58 15.92 -1.21
C ALA A 13 9.04 15.26 0.08
N ALA A 14 9.71 16.00 0.96
CA ALA A 14 10.14 15.47 2.24
C ALA A 14 8.97 15.07 3.13
N ALA A 15 7.92 15.87 3.17
CA ALA A 15 6.74 15.56 3.95
C ALA A 15 6.06 14.30 3.44
N MET A 16 5.95 14.14 2.13
CA MET A 16 5.35 12.95 1.55
C MET A 16 6.17 11.70 1.86
N ALA A 17 7.49 11.81 1.83
CA ALA A 17 8.36 10.68 2.16
C ALA A 17 8.15 10.24 3.61
N LEU A 18 8.01 11.19 4.53
CA LEU A 18 7.78 10.87 5.93
C LEU A 18 6.44 10.19 6.16
N THR A 19 5.39 10.64 5.47
CA THR A 19 4.06 10.05 5.62
C THR A 19 3.94 8.68 4.97
N ALA A 20 4.84 8.34 4.04
CA ALA A 20 4.82 7.04 3.37
C ALA A 20 5.39 5.91 4.23
N CYS A 21 6.05 6.22 5.34
CA CYS A 21 6.68 5.21 6.19
C CYS A 21 5.80 4.87 7.38
N ASP A 22 5.51 3.58 7.54
CA ASP A 22 4.80 3.06 8.71
C ASP A 22 5.84 2.64 9.74
N PRO A 23 5.73 3.10 11.00
CA PRO A 23 6.66 2.68 12.04
C PRO A 23 6.77 1.16 12.19
N ALA A 24 5.70 0.41 11.90
CA ALA A 24 5.73 -1.04 11.98
C ALA A 24 6.67 -1.67 10.98
N GLU A 25 7.07 -0.97 9.92
CA GLU A 25 8.06 -1.48 8.97
C GLU A 25 9.46 -1.54 9.57
N PHE A 26 9.65 -0.97 10.74
CA PHE A 26 10.93 -0.98 11.45
C PHE A 26 10.86 -1.79 12.74
N ASP A 27 9.79 -2.56 12.93
CA ASP A 27 9.65 -3.40 14.11
C ASP A 27 10.73 -4.47 14.15
N ALA A 28 11.08 -4.90 15.36
CA ALA A 28 12.08 -5.95 15.54
C ALA A 28 11.61 -7.29 15.03
N ASP A 29 10.29 -7.53 15.02
CA ASP A 29 9.71 -8.78 14.55
C ASP A 29 9.65 -8.75 13.01
N PRO A 30 10.31 -9.72 12.33
CA PRO A 30 10.29 -9.75 10.86
C PRO A 30 8.88 -9.94 10.29
N ASP A 31 8.00 -10.63 10.98
CA ASP A 31 6.63 -10.83 10.49
C ASP A 31 5.85 -9.54 10.53
N VAL A 32 6.04 -8.74 11.58
CA VAL A 32 5.40 -7.43 11.69
C VAL A 32 5.90 -6.50 10.58
N ARG A 33 7.21 -6.49 10.34
CA ARG A 33 7.79 -5.66 9.28
C ARG A 33 7.24 -6.05 7.91
N ARG A 34 7.18 -7.33 7.63
CA ARG A 34 6.67 -7.85 6.36
C ARG A 34 5.22 -7.45 6.15
N ASP A 35 4.38 -7.65 7.16
CA ASP A 35 2.95 -7.34 7.04
C ASP A 35 2.72 -5.84 6.86
N ALA A 36 3.44 -5.01 7.59
CA ALA A 36 3.32 -3.57 7.44
C ALA A 36 3.72 -3.11 6.04
N ARG A 37 4.82 -3.63 5.52
CA ARG A 37 5.26 -3.30 4.17
C ARG A 37 4.27 -3.82 3.13
N ALA A 38 3.75 -5.02 3.30
CA ALA A 38 2.77 -5.60 2.40
C ALA A 38 1.52 -4.74 2.33
N ASN A 39 1.02 -4.30 3.48
CA ASN A 39 -0.14 -3.41 3.51
C ASN A 39 0.13 -2.13 2.73
N ARG A 40 1.28 -1.51 2.95
CA ARG A 40 1.63 -0.27 2.27
C ARG A 40 1.80 -0.49 0.76
N THR A 41 2.56 -1.49 0.35
CA THR A 41 2.84 -1.70 -1.07
C THR A 41 1.60 -2.15 -1.83
N CYS A 42 0.76 -2.99 -1.20
CA CYS A 42 -0.48 -3.44 -1.81
C CYS A 42 -1.49 -2.31 -1.95
N MET A 43 -1.65 -1.49 -0.92
CA MET A 43 -2.57 -0.35 -1.01
C MET A 43 -2.09 0.64 -2.08
N ALA A 44 -0.80 0.89 -2.15
CA ALA A 44 -0.25 1.77 -3.17
C ALA A 44 -0.49 1.21 -4.58
N ALA A 45 -0.35 -0.10 -4.76
CA ALA A 45 -0.57 -0.74 -6.05
C ALA A 45 -2.02 -0.63 -6.48
N VAL A 46 -2.97 -0.86 -5.58
CA VAL A 46 -4.40 -0.75 -5.89
C VAL A 46 -4.77 0.70 -6.19
N THR A 47 -4.26 1.65 -5.40
CA THR A 47 -4.51 3.06 -5.64
C THR A 47 -3.98 3.48 -7.01
N ALA A 48 -2.79 3.02 -7.38
CA ALA A 48 -2.22 3.32 -8.70
C ALA A 48 -3.06 2.72 -9.83
N GLN A 49 -3.59 1.52 -9.62
CA GLN A 49 -4.38 0.82 -10.61
C GLN A 49 -5.77 1.42 -10.79
N THR A 50 -6.40 1.86 -9.71
CA THR A 50 -7.78 2.33 -9.73
C THR A 50 -7.91 3.86 -9.79
N GLY A 51 -6.87 4.57 -9.40
CA GLY A 51 -6.93 6.02 -9.27
C GLY A 51 -7.72 6.49 -8.05
N SER A 52 -8.04 5.58 -7.13
CA SER A 52 -8.88 5.87 -5.97
C SER A 52 -8.23 5.40 -4.69
N PRO A 53 -8.60 5.98 -3.54
CA PRO A 53 -8.09 5.51 -2.26
C PRO A 53 -8.40 4.03 -2.04
N SER A 54 -7.51 3.35 -1.36
CA SER A 54 -7.65 1.93 -1.04
C SER A 54 -7.45 1.70 0.44
N GLN A 55 -7.93 0.55 0.91
CA GLN A 55 -7.77 0.17 2.30
C GLN A 55 -7.64 -1.35 2.42
N LEU A 56 -6.94 -1.80 3.45
CA LEU A 56 -6.80 -3.22 3.73
C LEU A 56 -8.15 -3.76 4.19
N ASN A 57 -8.59 -4.86 3.59
CA ASN A 57 -9.77 -5.57 4.06
C ASN A 57 -9.39 -6.41 5.28
N THR A 58 -10.13 -6.21 6.37
CA THR A 58 -9.89 -6.94 7.62
C THR A 58 -11.01 -7.89 7.98
N THR A 59 -12.02 -8.01 7.14
CA THR A 59 -13.21 -8.83 7.43
C THR A 59 -13.16 -10.21 6.79
N LEU A 60 -12.41 -10.36 5.70
CA LEU A 60 -12.27 -11.64 5.03
C LEU A 60 -11.01 -12.35 5.52
N PRO A 61 -11.05 -13.68 5.64
CA PRO A 61 -9.86 -14.41 6.07
C PRO A 61 -8.79 -14.44 5.01
N ILE A 62 -7.54 -14.36 5.45
CA ILE A 62 -6.37 -14.58 4.60
C ILE A 62 -6.02 -16.05 4.72
N VAL A 63 -6.12 -16.79 3.62
CA VAL A 63 -5.91 -18.23 3.64
C VAL A 63 -4.51 -18.64 3.24
N GLU A 64 -3.76 -17.73 2.65
CA GLU A 64 -2.39 -18.02 2.24
C GLU A 64 -1.45 -16.91 2.70
N VAL A 65 -0.22 -17.31 2.98
CA VAL A 65 0.85 -16.36 3.30
C VAL A 65 1.13 -15.52 2.05
N ASN A 66 1.49 -14.24 2.27
CA ASN A 66 1.83 -13.32 1.21
C ASN A 66 0.66 -12.98 0.28
N GLN A 67 -0.56 -13.12 0.79
CA GLN A 67 -1.75 -12.67 0.08
C GLN A 67 -2.55 -11.71 0.95
N TYR A 68 -2.99 -10.62 0.36
CA TYR A 68 -3.73 -9.57 1.07
C TYR A 68 -4.90 -9.11 0.21
N ILE A 69 -6.00 -8.80 0.87
CA ILE A 69 -7.20 -8.32 0.19
C ILE A 69 -7.31 -6.83 0.42
N ILE A 70 -7.39 -6.08 -0.67
CA ILE A 70 -7.40 -4.62 -0.65
C ILE A 70 -8.69 -4.14 -1.29
N ASP A 71 -9.41 -3.27 -0.59
CA ASP A 71 -10.65 -2.69 -1.10
C ASP A 71 -10.40 -1.32 -1.69
N ALA A 72 -11.05 -1.04 -2.80
CA ALA A 72 -11.16 0.29 -3.38
C ALA A 72 -12.64 0.67 -3.34
N PRO A 73 -13.13 1.21 -2.20
CA PRO A 73 -14.56 1.37 -1.99
C PRO A 73 -15.23 2.33 -2.97
N SER A 74 -14.52 3.37 -3.39
CA SER A 74 -15.08 4.34 -4.34
C SER A 74 -15.39 3.71 -5.69
N ASN A 75 -14.70 2.64 -6.04
CA ASN A 75 -14.88 1.93 -7.30
C ASN A 75 -15.71 0.66 -7.11
N GLN A 76 -16.10 0.35 -5.88
CA GLN A 76 -16.80 -0.89 -5.54
C GLN A 76 -16.03 -2.11 -6.01
N GLN A 77 -14.71 -2.07 -5.83
CA GLN A 77 -13.80 -3.12 -6.28
C GLN A 77 -13.05 -3.71 -5.11
N ARG A 78 -12.70 -4.97 -5.25
CA ARG A 78 -11.87 -5.70 -4.30
C ARG A 78 -10.76 -6.37 -5.07
N TRP A 79 -9.55 -6.29 -4.53
CA TRP A 79 -8.35 -6.76 -5.20
C TRP A 79 -7.61 -7.76 -4.33
N MET A 80 -7.03 -8.74 -4.97
CA MET A 80 -6.08 -9.64 -4.34
C MET A 80 -4.68 -9.16 -4.68
N CYS A 81 -3.86 -8.98 -3.66
CA CYS A 81 -2.47 -8.57 -3.81
C CYS A 81 -1.55 -9.68 -3.30
N ARG A 82 -0.62 -10.10 -4.13
CA ARG A 82 0.43 -11.02 -3.71
C ARG A 82 1.72 -10.28 -3.49
N THR A 83 2.48 -10.71 -2.50
CA THR A 83 3.76 -10.10 -2.16
C THR A 83 4.86 -11.15 -2.18
N ASP A 84 6.09 -10.66 -2.21
CA ASP A 84 7.24 -11.50 -1.92
C ASP A 84 7.41 -11.68 -0.40
N ASP A 85 8.45 -12.39 0.01
CA ASP A 85 8.68 -12.67 1.43
C ASP A 85 9.06 -11.43 2.24
N GLU A 86 9.36 -10.34 1.57
CA GLU A 86 9.70 -9.08 2.22
C GLU A 86 8.54 -8.10 2.29
N GLY A 87 7.41 -8.43 1.68
CA GLY A 87 6.23 -7.60 1.71
C GLY A 87 6.10 -6.65 0.53
N ASN A 88 6.89 -6.85 -0.53
CA ASN A 88 6.75 -6.04 -1.73
C ASN A 88 5.67 -6.63 -2.63
N ALA A 89 4.75 -5.79 -3.11
CA ALA A 89 3.69 -6.25 -4.01
C ALA A 89 4.30 -6.74 -5.32
N THR A 90 3.94 -7.97 -5.71
CA THR A 90 4.45 -8.58 -6.93
C THR A 90 3.37 -8.89 -7.94
N GLN A 91 2.12 -9.02 -7.49
CA GLN A 91 1.03 -9.40 -8.37
C GLN A 91 -0.27 -8.82 -7.83
N LEU A 92 -1.12 -8.34 -8.74
CA LEU A 92 -2.38 -7.72 -8.38
C LEU A 92 -3.44 -8.15 -9.36
N TYR A 93 -4.61 -8.59 -8.86
CA TYR A 93 -5.74 -8.91 -9.73
C TYR A 93 -7.05 -8.64 -9.01
N LYS A 94 -8.04 -8.24 -9.80
CA LYS A 94 -9.35 -7.89 -9.29
C LYS A 94 -10.15 -9.14 -8.94
N MET A 95 -10.83 -9.10 -7.80
CA MET A 95 -11.65 -10.19 -7.32
C MET A 95 -13.14 -9.95 -7.64
N GLY A 96 -13.93 -11.00 -7.50
CA GLY A 96 -15.37 -10.85 -7.54
C GLY A 96 -15.95 -10.61 -8.90
N GLU A 97 -15.24 -10.92 -9.93
CA GLU A 97 -15.72 -10.84 -11.30
C GLU A 97 -16.44 -12.12 -11.67
N GLY A 98 -17.24 -12.48 -10.93
CA GLY A 98 -17.91 -13.65 -11.12
C GLY A 98 -18.74 -14.09 -12.02
#